data_3ab8cce2d94472f2b99a24446400b2c4
#
_entry.id   3ab8cce2d94472f2b99a24446400b2c4
#
_cell.length_a   1.000
_cell.length_b   1.000
_cell.length_c   1.000
_cell.angle_alpha   90.00
_cell.angle_beta   90.00
_cell.angle_gamma   90.00
#
_symmetry.space_group_name_H-M   'P 1'
#
loop_
_entity.id
_entity.type
_entity.pdbx_description
1 polymer ?
#
loop_
_entity_poly.entity_id
_entity_poly.type
_entity_poly.pdbx_seq_one_letter_code
_entity_poly.pdbx_strand_id
1 'polypeptide(L)'
;IVNDAYFGAVPDDRLLTQDNTLFFKGDGQYRSKIGLTPKRATPVIGSYDPSRNLLTVVHYTLPDGITDYVNSMWELQDAPYAGDVLNSYNDGPPDATTPPLGPFYELETSSPAAALSPNASITHVHRTFHFEGSSNDLNAIAQTVLGVDLPTIQSVFNTSALGSESE
;
A
#
# COMPACT_ATOMS: atom_id res chain seq x y z
N ILE A 1 -3.26 -11.44 -6.14
CA ILE A 1 -1.80 -11.61 -5.95
C ILE A 1 -1.24 -10.22 -5.70
N VAL A 2 -0.48 -10.06 -4.64
CA VAL A 2 0.29 -8.83 -4.39
C VAL A 2 1.47 -8.83 -5.35
N ASN A 3 1.71 -7.71 -6.03
CA ASN A 3 2.89 -7.55 -6.85
C ASN A 3 4.01 -6.95 -6.02
N ASP A 4 5.04 -7.73 -5.73
CA ASP A 4 6.25 -7.34 -5.00
C ASP A 4 7.51 -7.41 -5.90
N ALA A 5 7.32 -7.45 -7.21
CA ALA A 5 8.41 -7.62 -8.18
C ALA A 5 9.30 -6.38 -8.35
N TYR A 6 8.88 -5.20 -7.88
CA TYR A 6 9.59 -3.93 -8.09
C TYR A 6 11.02 -3.92 -7.50
N PHE A 7 11.19 -4.46 -6.29
CA PHE A 7 12.46 -4.51 -5.57
C PHE A 7 12.78 -5.91 -5.02
N GLY A 8 12.07 -6.92 -5.48
CA GLY A 8 12.17 -8.29 -5.01
C GLY A 8 11.13 -8.63 -3.94
N ALA A 9 11.11 -9.88 -3.54
CA ALA A 9 10.16 -10.39 -2.56
C ALA A 9 10.30 -9.66 -1.21
N VAL A 10 9.15 -9.27 -0.66
CA VAL A 10 9.08 -8.62 0.64
C VAL A 10 9.01 -9.70 1.73
N PRO A 11 9.83 -9.65 2.78
CA PRO A 11 9.81 -10.62 3.87
C PRO A 11 8.46 -10.69 4.61
N ASP A 12 8.14 -11.85 5.16
CA ASP A 12 6.85 -12.10 5.84
C ASP A 12 6.65 -11.24 7.10
N ASP A 13 7.73 -10.76 7.73
CA ASP A 13 7.67 -9.82 8.84
C ASP A 13 7.36 -8.37 8.40
N ARG A 14 7.20 -8.15 7.09
CA ARG A 14 6.93 -6.84 6.49
C ARG A 14 5.72 -6.82 5.55
N LEU A 15 5.27 -7.97 5.11
CA LEU A 15 4.10 -8.13 4.22
C LEU A 15 3.31 -9.36 4.64
N LEU A 16 2.09 -9.16 5.08
CA LEU A 16 1.21 -10.23 5.56
C LEU A 16 -0.21 -10.03 5.05
N THR A 17 -0.89 -11.11 4.73
CA THR A 17 -2.33 -11.12 4.48
C THR A 17 -3.04 -11.85 5.61
N GLN A 18 -3.97 -11.17 6.26
CA GLN A 18 -4.82 -11.72 7.32
C GLN A 18 -6.25 -11.26 7.10
N ASP A 19 -7.23 -12.16 7.18
CA ASP A 19 -8.67 -11.88 7.09
C ASP A 19 -9.06 -10.97 5.90
N ASN A 20 -8.52 -11.27 4.71
CA ASN A 20 -8.69 -10.47 3.49
C ASN A 20 -8.05 -9.07 3.51
N THR A 21 -7.33 -8.72 4.55
CA THR A 21 -6.58 -7.46 4.65
C THR A 21 -5.10 -7.70 4.38
N LEU A 22 -4.52 -6.87 3.54
CA LEU A 22 -3.08 -6.84 3.29
C LEU A 22 -2.43 -5.81 4.19
N PHE A 23 -1.42 -6.23 4.94
CA PHE A 23 -0.60 -5.38 5.78
C PHE A 23 0.80 -5.26 5.20
N PHE A 24 1.28 -4.04 5.11
CA PHE A 24 2.62 -3.71 4.62
C PHE A 24 3.30 -2.73 5.58
N LYS A 25 4.53 -3.04 5.98
CA LYS A 25 5.24 -2.25 6.99
C LYS A 25 5.94 -1.06 6.36
N GLY A 26 5.39 0.13 6.61
CA GLY A 26 5.90 1.41 6.14
C GLY A 26 6.71 2.14 7.22
N ASP A 27 7.95 1.75 7.47
CA ASP A 27 8.79 2.29 8.55
C ASP A 27 10.04 3.04 8.05
N GLY A 28 10.23 3.12 6.72
CA GLY A 28 11.40 3.78 6.13
C GLY A 28 12.72 3.05 6.37
N GLN A 29 12.71 1.74 6.67
CA GLN A 29 13.90 0.98 7.04
C GLN A 29 14.26 -0.16 6.08
N TYR A 30 13.39 -0.50 5.15
CA TYR A 30 13.59 -1.58 4.20
C TYR A 30 13.02 -1.19 2.85
N ARG A 31 13.86 -0.99 1.85
CA ARG A 31 13.44 -0.57 0.51
C ARG A 31 12.61 -1.64 -0.17
N SER A 32 11.33 -1.36 -0.35
CA SER A 32 10.37 -2.29 -0.93
C SER A 32 9.20 -1.56 -1.56
N LYS A 33 8.54 -2.19 -2.51
CA LYS A 33 7.30 -1.69 -3.11
C LYS A 33 6.37 -2.85 -3.39
N ILE A 34 5.11 -2.65 -3.08
CA ILE A 34 4.05 -3.59 -3.40
C ILE A 34 3.04 -2.95 -4.33
N GLY A 35 2.30 -3.77 -5.06
CA GLY A 35 1.21 -3.32 -5.90
C GLY A 35 0.01 -4.26 -5.85
N LEU A 36 -1.17 -3.70 -6.03
CA LEU A 36 -2.43 -4.42 -6.13
C LEU A 36 -3.09 -4.15 -7.47
N THR A 37 -3.40 -5.23 -8.18
CA THR A 37 -4.18 -5.15 -9.42
C THR A 37 -5.60 -4.65 -9.15
N PRO A 38 -6.30 -4.08 -10.15
CA PRO A 38 -7.67 -3.60 -9.99
C PRO A 38 -8.64 -4.68 -9.48
N LYS A 39 -8.38 -5.95 -9.77
CA LYS A 39 -9.20 -7.08 -9.30
C LYS A 39 -9.14 -7.29 -7.77
N ARG A 40 -8.09 -6.85 -7.12
CA ARG A 40 -7.83 -7.04 -5.69
C ARG A 40 -7.96 -5.77 -4.87
N ALA A 41 -7.86 -4.63 -5.52
CA ALA A 41 -7.90 -3.34 -4.86
C ALA A 41 -9.32 -2.96 -4.44
N THR A 42 -9.41 -2.19 -3.37
CA THR A 42 -10.60 -1.46 -2.94
C THR A 42 -10.35 0.04 -3.11
N PRO A 43 -11.38 0.91 -3.21
CA PRO A 43 -11.17 2.34 -3.43
C PRO A 43 -10.60 3.08 -2.21
N VAL A 44 -10.03 2.36 -1.26
CA VAL A 44 -9.46 2.91 -0.03
C VAL A 44 -8.22 2.14 0.40
N ILE A 45 -7.24 2.88 0.91
CA ILE A 45 -6.05 2.37 1.60
C ILE A 45 -5.76 3.27 2.79
N GLY A 46 -5.12 2.75 3.82
CA GLY A 46 -4.74 3.55 4.98
C GLY A 46 -3.40 3.16 5.57
N SER A 47 -2.91 4.01 6.46
CA SER A 47 -1.77 3.74 7.31
C SER A 47 -1.98 4.33 8.68
N TYR A 48 -1.38 3.74 9.70
CA TYR A 48 -1.43 4.21 11.07
C TYR A 48 -0.04 4.33 11.68
N ASP A 49 0.28 5.52 12.17
CA ASP A 49 1.47 5.81 12.96
C ASP A 49 1.10 5.90 14.45
N PRO A 50 1.38 4.88 15.24
CA PRO A 50 1.04 4.87 16.66
C PRO A 50 1.86 5.87 17.48
N SER A 51 3.05 6.27 17.02
CA SER A 51 3.91 7.22 17.74
C SER A 51 3.34 8.64 17.73
N ARG A 52 2.52 8.95 16.71
CA ARG A 52 1.87 10.26 16.52
C ARG A 52 0.37 10.22 16.74
N ASN A 53 -0.22 9.05 16.98
CA ASN A 53 -1.68 8.85 16.90
C ASN A 53 -2.25 9.44 15.60
N LEU A 54 -1.64 9.09 14.48
CA LEU A 54 -1.99 9.60 13.16
C LEU A 54 -2.51 8.45 12.29
N LEU A 55 -3.78 8.53 11.91
CA LEU A 55 -4.40 7.67 10.91
C LEU A 55 -4.48 8.42 9.58
N THR A 56 -3.82 7.91 8.56
CA THR A 56 -3.93 8.41 7.19
C THR A 56 -4.84 7.49 6.39
N VAL A 57 -5.80 8.06 5.68
CA VAL A 57 -6.69 7.35 4.76
C VAL A 57 -6.61 7.99 3.39
N VAL A 58 -6.43 7.18 2.37
CA VAL A 58 -6.53 7.59 0.97
C VAL A 58 -7.78 6.96 0.37
N HIS A 59 -8.65 7.80 -0.19
CA HIS A 59 -9.79 7.39 -1.01
C HIS A 59 -9.56 7.85 -2.44
N TYR A 60 -9.82 6.97 -3.41
CA TYR A 60 -9.52 7.25 -4.80
C TYR A 60 -10.58 6.69 -5.77
N THR A 61 -10.53 7.17 -7.02
CA THR A 61 -11.39 6.67 -8.09
C THR A 61 -10.93 5.29 -8.54
N LEU A 62 -11.78 4.29 -8.36
CA LEU A 62 -11.60 2.92 -8.86
C LEU A 62 -12.80 2.57 -9.74
N PRO A 63 -12.73 2.75 -11.07
CA PRO A 63 -13.84 2.45 -11.96
C PRO A 63 -14.09 0.95 -12.08
N ASP A 64 -15.36 0.55 -12.07
CA ASP A 64 -15.77 -0.83 -12.25
C ASP A 64 -15.40 -1.36 -13.65
N GLY A 65 -14.95 -2.60 -13.70
CA GLY A 65 -14.71 -3.33 -14.94
C GLY A 65 -13.49 -2.87 -15.75
N ILE A 66 -12.74 -1.87 -15.30
CA ILE A 66 -11.50 -1.44 -15.93
C ILE A 66 -10.35 -2.31 -15.41
N THR A 67 -9.57 -2.87 -16.35
CA THR A 67 -8.45 -3.76 -16.04
C THR A 67 -7.10 -3.22 -16.47
N ASP A 68 -7.07 -2.26 -17.36
CA ASP A 68 -5.86 -1.76 -17.99
C ASP A 68 -5.28 -0.59 -17.17
N TYR A 69 -4.14 -0.85 -16.56
CA TYR A 69 -3.33 0.13 -15.83
C TYR A 69 -1.89 0.04 -16.30
N VAL A 70 -1.21 1.16 -16.40
CA VAL A 70 0.20 1.16 -16.81
C VAL A 70 1.02 0.44 -15.77
N ASN A 71 1.80 -0.56 -16.22
CA ASN A 71 2.77 -1.21 -15.37
C ASN A 71 3.96 -0.27 -15.14
N SER A 72 4.17 0.13 -13.89
CA SER A 72 5.14 1.16 -13.50
C SER A 72 6.55 0.62 -13.24
N MET A 73 6.85 -0.63 -13.54
CA MET A 73 8.22 -1.15 -13.49
C MET A 73 9.11 -0.46 -14.54
N TRP A 74 10.32 -0.09 -14.16
CA TRP A 74 11.26 0.66 -15.01
C TRP A 74 12.04 -0.26 -15.95
N GLU A 75 11.31 -1.02 -16.76
CA GLU A 75 11.88 -1.92 -17.75
C GLU A 75 10.94 -2.06 -18.96
N LEU A 76 11.46 -2.60 -20.07
CA LEU A 76 10.63 -3.02 -21.20
C LEU A 76 9.81 -4.25 -20.78
N GLN A 77 8.51 -4.20 -21.04
CA GLN A 77 7.56 -5.18 -20.52
C GLN A 77 6.71 -5.77 -21.65
N ASP A 78 6.45 -7.07 -21.55
CA ASP A 78 5.57 -7.77 -22.49
C ASP A 78 4.09 -7.40 -22.29
N ALA A 79 3.70 -6.99 -21.07
CA ALA A 79 2.35 -6.62 -20.71
C ALA A 79 2.29 -5.21 -20.06
N PRO A 80 2.50 -4.14 -20.84
CA PRO A 80 2.65 -2.78 -20.29
C PRO A 80 1.38 -2.20 -19.65
N TYR A 81 0.23 -2.83 -19.87
CA TYR A 81 -1.06 -2.42 -19.29
C TYR A 81 -1.59 -3.39 -18.22
N ALA A 82 -0.79 -4.38 -17.82
CA ALA A 82 -1.12 -5.26 -16.69
C ALA A 82 -0.57 -4.71 -15.37
N GLY A 83 -0.70 -3.41 -15.17
CA GLY A 83 -0.18 -2.71 -13.99
C GLY A 83 -1.12 -2.75 -12.79
N ASP A 84 -0.64 -2.14 -11.73
CA ASP A 84 -1.34 -2.03 -10.45
C ASP A 84 -2.08 -0.69 -10.35
N VAL A 85 -3.26 -0.74 -9.77
CA VAL A 85 -4.06 0.47 -9.51
C VAL A 85 -3.65 1.13 -8.21
N LEU A 86 -3.09 0.36 -7.29
CA LEU A 86 -2.65 0.81 -5.99
C LEU A 86 -1.24 0.30 -5.73
N ASN A 87 -0.34 1.19 -5.32
CA ASN A 87 1.00 0.85 -4.91
C ASN A 87 1.30 1.43 -3.53
N SER A 88 2.19 0.79 -2.81
CA SER A 88 2.83 1.36 -1.63
C SER A 88 4.33 1.14 -1.71
N TYR A 89 5.08 2.21 -1.56
CA TYR A 89 6.54 2.19 -1.48
C TYR A 89 6.97 2.41 -0.03
N ASN A 90 7.97 1.69 0.41
CA ASN A 90 8.66 1.94 1.67
C ASN A 90 10.13 2.16 1.39
N ASP A 91 10.67 3.30 1.85
CA ASP A 91 12.08 3.59 1.66
C ASP A 91 12.96 2.79 2.63
N GLY A 92 14.22 2.74 2.31
CA GLY A 92 15.25 2.06 3.07
C GLY A 92 16.57 2.07 2.31
N PRO A 93 17.67 1.63 2.93
CA PRO A 93 18.95 1.55 2.25
C PRO A 93 18.86 0.63 1.04
N PRO A 94 19.26 1.10 -0.17
CA PRO A 94 19.28 0.26 -1.36
C PRO A 94 20.33 -0.86 -1.29
N ASP A 95 21.37 -0.65 -0.50
CA ASP A 95 22.44 -1.61 -0.19
C ASP A 95 23.12 -1.25 1.15
N ALA A 96 24.10 -2.06 1.57
CA ALA A 96 24.78 -1.90 2.85
C ALA A 96 25.63 -0.60 2.99
N THR A 97 25.87 0.10 1.90
CA THR A 97 26.77 1.26 1.83
C THR A 97 26.08 2.56 1.47
N THR A 98 24.89 2.46 0.88
CA THR A 98 24.15 3.62 0.38
C THR A 98 23.04 3.99 1.39
N PRO A 99 23.00 5.24 1.88
CA PRO A 99 21.93 5.67 2.77
C PRO A 99 20.58 5.70 2.04
N PRO A 100 19.45 5.56 2.77
CA PRO A 100 18.12 5.75 2.22
C PRO A 100 17.92 7.21 1.77
N LEU A 101 16.90 7.44 0.95
CA LEU A 101 16.46 8.79 0.60
C LEU A 101 15.90 9.52 1.83
N GLY A 102 15.22 8.79 2.71
CA GLY A 102 14.69 9.28 3.97
C GLY A 102 13.77 8.27 4.66
N PRO A 103 13.35 8.54 5.91
CA PRO A 103 12.42 7.67 6.63
C PRO A 103 10.97 7.95 6.17
N PHE A 104 10.58 7.48 4.99
CA PHE A 104 9.25 7.70 4.45
C PHE A 104 8.69 6.45 3.77
N TYR A 105 7.39 6.46 3.56
CA TYR A 105 6.65 5.54 2.70
C TYR A 105 5.63 6.33 1.88
N GLU A 106 5.10 5.69 0.84
CA GLU A 106 4.14 6.28 -0.07
C GLU A 106 2.88 5.43 -0.17
N LEU A 107 1.74 6.11 -0.33
CA LEU A 107 0.45 5.51 -0.70
C LEU A 107 0.07 6.08 -2.07
N GLU A 108 0.18 5.24 -3.09
CA GLU A 108 0.05 5.65 -4.48
C GLU A 108 -1.20 5.07 -5.12
N THR A 109 -1.85 5.82 -6.00
CA THR A 109 -2.96 5.31 -6.81
C THR A 109 -2.80 5.73 -8.27
N SER A 110 -3.19 4.85 -9.19
CA SER A 110 -3.08 5.09 -10.62
C SER A 110 -4.45 5.28 -11.26
N SER A 111 -4.52 6.16 -12.27
CA SER A 111 -5.66 6.20 -13.18
C SER A 111 -5.62 5.01 -14.15
N PRO A 112 -6.74 4.59 -14.74
CA PRO A 112 -6.74 3.66 -15.85
C PRO A 112 -5.83 4.13 -16.99
N ALA A 113 -5.20 3.17 -17.68
CA ALA A 113 -4.58 3.43 -18.97
C ALA A 113 -5.68 3.68 -20.01
N ALA A 114 -5.64 4.82 -20.69
CA ALA A 114 -6.69 5.21 -21.61
C ALA A 114 -6.11 5.75 -22.94
N ALA A 115 -6.52 5.16 -24.04
CA ALA A 115 -6.27 5.68 -25.39
C ALA A 115 -7.33 6.74 -25.72
N LEU A 116 -7.10 7.98 -25.31
CA LEU A 116 -8.06 9.06 -25.49
C LEU A 116 -8.07 9.61 -26.92
N SER A 117 -9.25 9.88 -27.45
CA SER A 117 -9.40 10.67 -28.68
C SER A 117 -8.92 12.12 -28.46
N PRO A 118 -8.54 12.84 -29.51
CA PRO A 118 -8.18 14.25 -29.38
C PRO A 118 -9.25 15.07 -28.64
N ASN A 119 -8.85 15.85 -27.66
CA ASN A 119 -9.71 16.65 -26.77
C ASN A 119 -10.59 15.85 -25.77
N ALA A 120 -10.50 14.52 -25.72
CA ALA A 120 -11.11 13.74 -24.65
C ALA A 120 -10.27 13.82 -23.36
N SER A 121 -10.91 13.61 -22.22
CA SER A 121 -10.26 13.61 -20.90
C SER A 121 -10.74 12.47 -20.03
N ILE A 122 -9.91 12.06 -19.12
CA ILE A 122 -10.24 11.16 -18.00
C ILE A 122 -9.90 11.89 -16.69
N THR A 123 -10.69 11.66 -15.66
CA THR A 123 -10.44 12.23 -14.34
C THR A 123 -10.18 11.12 -13.34
N HIS A 124 -9.05 11.21 -12.66
CA HIS A 124 -8.71 10.40 -11.50
C HIS A 124 -8.66 11.30 -10.26
N VAL A 125 -9.32 10.86 -9.21
CA VAL A 125 -9.35 11.60 -7.94
C VAL A 125 -8.65 10.78 -6.88
N HIS A 126 -7.67 11.39 -6.24
CA HIS A 126 -6.98 10.87 -5.08
C HIS A 126 -7.16 11.88 -3.94
N ARG A 127 -7.71 11.43 -2.80
CA ARG A 127 -7.92 12.25 -1.61
C ARG A 127 -7.22 11.63 -0.43
N THR A 128 -6.36 12.40 0.19
CA THR A 128 -5.68 12.00 1.43
C THR A 128 -6.31 12.71 2.62
N PHE A 129 -6.64 11.95 3.65
CA PHE A 129 -7.15 12.45 4.93
C PHE A 129 -6.16 12.07 6.02
N HIS A 130 -5.87 13.03 6.90
CA HIS A 130 -5.08 12.82 8.09
C HIS A 130 -5.96 13.07 9.31
N PHE A 131 -6.06 12.05 10.17
CA PHE A 131 -6.83 12.11 11.40
C PHE A 131 -5.88 11.98 12.58
N GLU A 132 -5.89 12.99 13.44
CA GLU A 132 -5.20 12.98 14.72
C GLU A 132 -6.25 12.99 15.84
N GLY A 133 -6.02 12.20 16.89
CA GLY A 133 -7.00 12.12 17.97
C GLY A 133 -6.73 11.01 18.97
N SER A 134 -7.74 10.70 19.78
CA SER A 134 -7.65 9.57 20.70
C SER A 134 -7.62 8.24 19.93
N SER A 135 -6.96 7.22 20.49
CA SER A 135 -6.92 5.89 19.88
C SER A 135 -8.34 5.31 19.68
N ASN A 136 -9.31 5.66 20.54
CA ASN A 136 -10.69 5.20 20.40
C ASN A 136 -11.37 5.83 19.17
N ASP A 137 -11.21 7.14 18.96
CA ASP A 137 -11.81 7.85 17.83
C ASP A 137 -11.19 7.35 16.51
N LEU A 138 -9.86 7.25 16.48
CA LEU A 138 -9.14 6.74 15.31
C LEU A 138 -9.49 5.27 15.01
N ASN A 139 -9.68 4.44 16.05
CA ASN A 139 -10.10 3.06 15.88
C ASN A 139 -11.49 2.96 15.26
N ALA A 140 -12.43 3.82 15.67
CA ALA A 140 -13.77 3.85 15.07
C ALA A 140 -13.72 4.22 13.56
N ILE A 141 -12.85 5.15 13.19
CA ILE A 141 -12.62 5.52 11.79
C ILE A 141 -11.99 4.35 11.02
N ALA A 142 -10.94 3.74 11.56
CA ALA A 142 -10.24 2.62 10.92
C ALA A 142 -11.20 1.44 10.66
N GLN A 143 -11.98 1.03 11.67
CA GLN A 143 -12.98 -0.02 11.52
C GLN A 143 -14.04 0.32 10.46
N THR A 144 -14.53 1.55 10.46
CA THR A 144 -15.60 1.96 9.53
C THR A 144 -15.10 2.08 8.09
N VAL A 145 -13.89 2.63 7.89
CA VAL A 145 -13.39 3.00 6.56
C VAL A 145 -12.47 1.93 5.97
N LEU A 146 -11.61 1.33 6.79
CA LEU A 146 -10.62 0.34 6.35
C LEU A 146 -11.06 -1.11 6.64
N GLY A 147 -12.09 -1.30 7.46
CA GLY A 147 -12.57 -2.63 7.86
C GLY A 147 -11.65 -3.37 8.84
N VAL A 148 -10.71 -2.67 9.48
CA VAL A 148 -9.72 -3.24 10.40
C VAL A 148 -9.54 -2.33 11.60
N ASP A 149 -9.31 -2.90 12.79
CA ASP A 149 -9.06 -2.14 14.00
C ASP A 149 -7.58 -1.79 14.20
N LEU A 150 -7.30 -0.72 14.96
CA LEU A 150 -5.94 -0.29 15.24
C LEU A 150 -5.12 -1.31 16.03
N PRO A 151 -5.65 -2.03 17.04
CA PRO A 151 -4.91 -3.10 17.70
C PRO A 151 -4.38 -4.16 16.75
N THR A 152 -5.18 -4.58 15.77
CA THR A 152 -4.77 -5.52 14.72
C THR A 152 -3.65 -4.93 13.87
N ILE A 153 -3.80 -3.68 13.40
CA ILE A 153 -2.76 -3.00 12.61
C ILE A 153 -1.43 -2.93 13.38
N GLN A 154 -1.47 -2.61 14.67
CA GLN A 154 -0.28 -2.47 15.51
C GLN A 154 0.42 -3.80 15.83
N SER A 155 -0.34 -4.89 15.95
CA SER A 155 0.18 -6.17 16.41
C SER A 155 0.49 -7.17 15.32
N VAL A 156 -0.01 -6.96 14.09
CA VAL A 156 0.06 -7.95 13.01
C VAL A 156 1.47 -8.46 12.71
N PHE A 157 2.48 -7.61 12.82
CA PHE A 157 3.89 -7.99 12.63
C PHE A 157 4.61 -8.41 13.92
N ASN A 158 3.96 -8.31 15.08
CA ASN A 158 4.57 -8.70 16.36
C ASN A 158 4.36 -10.20 16.67
N THR A 159 3.41 -10.85 16.01
CA THR A 159 3.05 -12.27 16.24
C THR A 159 4.02 -13.24 15.58
N SER A 160 4.85 -12.80 14.64
CA SER A 160 5.85 -13.66 13.97
C SER A 160 7.04 -14.06 14.85
N ALA A 161 7.23 -13.43 16.02
CA ALA A 161 8.35 -13.72 16.92
C ALA A 161 8.11 -14.89 17.90
N LEU A 162 6.90 -15.44 17.97
CA LEU A 162 6.54 -16.49 18.94
C LEU A 162 6.50 -17.90 18.36
N GLY A 163 6.83 -18.09 17.07
CA GLY A 163 6.73 -19.36 16.37
C GLY A 163 8.03 -20.16 16.18
N SER A 164 9.20 -19.71 16.70
CA SER A 164 10.50 -20.35 16.46
C SER A 164 11.17 -20.98 17.69
N GLU A 165 10.42 -21.16 18.79
CA GLU A 165 10.94 -21.93 19.94
C GLU A 165 10.03 -23.13 20.23
N SER A 166 10.07 -24.13 19.37
CA SER A 166 9.72 -25.51 19.75
C SER A 166 10.07 -26.46 18.60
N GLU A 167 11.32 -26.91 18.53
CA GLU A 167 11.72 -28.31 18.30
C GLU A 167 13.21 -28.46 18.56
#